data_8510f8a7646d4db3d3860ebce78c1a1d
#
_entry.id   8510f8a7646d4db3d3860ebce78c1a1d
#
_cell.length_a   1.000
_cell.length_b   1.000
_cell.length_c   1.000
_cell.angle_alpha   90.00
_cell.angle_beta   90.00
_cell.angle_gamma   90.00
#
_symmetry.space_group_name_H-M   'P 1'
#
loop_
_entity.id
_entity.type
_entity.pdbx_description
1 polymer ?
#
loop_
_entity_poly.entity_id
_entity_poly.type
_entity_poly.pdbx_seq_one_letter_code
_entity_poly.pdbx_strand_id
1 'polypeptide(L)'
;AGKTTFLKHVALRGVSSDLSRVPIFIGLKQLSDSGLSVFDFIVNEFDVCNFPDATAYLDQLLKAGRAILLFDGLDEVNVADDERRRLTADVENFTRKYNDCQRLITCRLAADDYHFQGYTYVEMADFDQVQIREFVGKWFDGDTKQRERQDLFLSELNMAESEGLREL
;
A
#
# COMPACT_ATOMS: atom_id res chain seq x y z
N ALA A 1 -4.51 -7.60 -8.27
CA ALA A 1 -3.13 -7.64 -7.71
C ALA A 1 -2.47 -6.26 -7.77
N GLY A 2 -1.26 -6.05 -7.20
CA GLY A 2 -0.45 -4.82 -7.39
C GLY A 2 -0.69 -3.67 -6.39
N LYS A 3 -1.64 -3.75 -5.45
CA LYS A 3 -1.95 -2.67 -4.50
C LYS A 3 -0.74 -2.23 -3.64
N THR A 4 -0.07 -3.18 -3.01
CA THR A 4 1.16 -2.93 -2.24
C THR A 4 2.28 -2.34 -3.12
N THR A 5 2.43 -2.84 -4.35
CA THR A 5 3.40 -2.31 -5.33
C THR A 5 3.08 -0.86 -5.69
N PHE A 6 1.80 -0.55 -5.87
CA PHE A 6 1.35 0.82 -6.11
C PHE A 6 1.68 1.75 -4.93
N LEU A 7 1.37 1.35 -3.69
CA LEU A 7 1.74 2.15 -2.51
C LEU A 7 3.25 2.36 -2.38
N LYS A 8 4.05 1.31 -2.63
CA LYS A 8 5.51 1.43 -2.65
C LYS A 8 6.00 2.38 -3.73
N HIS A 9 5.38 2.35 -4.91
CA HIS A 9 5.68 3.32 -5.97
C HIS A 9 5.36 4.76 -5.54
N VAL A 10 4.21 4.99 -4.91
CA VAL A 10 3.84 6.31 -4.36
C VAL A 10 4.86 6.75 -3.30
N ALA A 11 5.30 5.85 -2.40
CA ALA A 11 6.32 6.14 -1.41
C ALA A 11 7.65 6.57 -2.04
N LEU A 12 8.12 5.83 -3.05
CA LEU A 12 9.37 6.16 -3.77
C LEU A 12 9.29 7.51 -4.47
N ARG A 13 8.15 7.83 -5.08
CA ARG A 13 7.92 9.14 -5.69
C ARG A 13 7.89 10.27 -4.65
N GLY A 14 7.39 10.00 -3.46
CA GLY A 14 7.44 10.94 -2.35
C GLY A 14 8.87 11.27 -1.91
N VAL A 15 9.74 10.27 -1.86
CA VAL A 15 11.16 10.43 -1.53
C VAL A 15 11.92 11.21 -2.61
N SER A 16 11.61 11.01 -3.89
CA SER A 16 12.23 11.74 -5.00
C SER A 16 11.78 13.19 -5.16
N SER A 17 11.11 13.77 -4.15
CA SER A 17 10.58 15.14 -4.08
C SER A 17 9.48 15.50 -5.08
N ASP A 18 8.99 14.56 -5.85
CA ASP A 18 7.87 14.81 -6.77
C ASP A 18 6.56 15.19 -6.07
N LEU A 19 6.37 14.76 -4.81
CA LEU A 19 5.12 14.93 -4.07
C LEU A 19 5.17 16.01 -2.97
N SER A 20 6.32 16.66 -2.70
CA SER A 20 6.52 17.64 -1.62
C SER A 20 6.03 17.21 -0.23
N ARG A 21 5.78 15.91 -0.01
CA ARG A 21 5.27 15.32 1.23
C ARG A 21 6.10 14.11 1.61
N VAL A 22 6.25 13.89 2.91
CA VAL A 22 6.97 12.73 3.45
C VAL A 22 6.08 11.49 3.43
N PRO A 23 6.43 10.43 2.71
CA PRO A 23 5.66 9.20 2.72
C PRO A 23 5.90 8.42 4.03
N ILE A 24 4.81 8.01 4.67
CA ILE A 24 4.80 7.14 5.84
C ILE A 24 4.05 5.87 5.47
N PHE A 25 4.79 4.76 5.36
CA PHE A 25 4.23 3.46 5.01
C PHE A 25 3.88 2.68 6.28
N ILE A 26 2.63 2.21 6.37
CA ILE A 26 2.08 1.53 7.54
C ILE A 26 1.46 0.21 7.09
N GLY A 27 2.08 -0.90 7.43
CA GLY A 27 1.48 -2.22 7.24
C GLY A 27 0.43 -2.47 8.32
N LEU A 28 -0.84 -2.59 7.92
CA LEU A 28 -1.94 -2.71 8.89
C LEU A 28 -1.88 -4.02 9.69
N LYS A 29 -1.34 -5.07 9.09
CA LYS A 29 -1.08 -6.32 9.82
C LYS A 29 -0.06 -6.12 10.93
N GLN A 30 1.08 -5.49 10.65
CA GLN A 30 2.13 -5.21 11.64
C GLN A 30 1.63 -4.28 12.75
N LEU A 31 0.84 -3.26 12.38
CA LEU A 31 0.19 -2.38 13.33
C LEU A 31 -0.74 -3.17 14.28
N SER A 32 -1.60 -4.03 13.74
CA SER A 32 -2.49 -4.87 14.52
C SER A 32 -1.72 -5.80 15.46
N ASP A 33 -0.71 -6.49 14.96
CA ASP A 33 0.11 -7.43 15.74
C ASP A 33 0.89 -6.72 16.86
N SER A 34 1.22 -5.43 16.70
CA SER A 34 1.96 -4.64 17.69
C SER A 34 1.11 -4.22 18.89
N GLY A 35 -0.22 -4.13 18.73
CA GLY A 35 -1.14 -3.61 19.75
C GLY A 35 -0.98 -2.12 20.07
N LEU A 36 -0.15 -1.39 19.30
CA LEU A 36 0.09 0.05 19.45
C LEU A 36 -0.99 0.88 18.74
N SER A 37 -1.12 2.16 19.16
CA SER A 37 -1.86 3.14 18.36
C SER A 37 -1.11 3.43 17.05
N VAL A 38 -1.81 3.95 16.02
CA VAL A 38 -1.17 4.34 14.75
C VAL A 38 0.00 5.30 14.99
N PHE A 39 -0.18 6.28 15.88
CA PHE A 39 0.88 7.26 16.18
C PHE A 39 2.08 6.60 16.84
N ASP A 40 1.86 5.80 17.86
CA ASP A 40 2.95 5.14 18.62
C ASP A 40 3.68 4.12 17.75
N PHE A 41 2.98 3.42 16.86
CA PHE A 41 3.58 2.52 15.88
C PHE A 41 4.55 3.28 14.96
N ILE A 42 4.12 4.41 14.40
CA ILE A 42 4.99 5.23 13.54
C ILE A 42 6.20 5.74 14.34
N VAL A 43 5.99 6.23 15.56
CA VAL A 43 7.11 6.67 16.42
C VAL A 43 8.10 5.54 16.64
N ASN A 44 7.61 4.33 16.95
CA ASN A 44 8.46 3.16 17.16
C ASN A 44 9.29 2.81 15.91
N GLU A 45 8.72 2.90 14.71
CA GLU A 45 9.46 2.67 13.45
C GLU A 45 10.59 3.70 13.25
N PHE A 46 10.37 4.95 13.63
CA PHE A 46 11.42 5.99 13.59
C PHE A 46 12.50 5.76 14.65
N ASP A 47 12.12 5.32 15.85
CA ASP A 47 13.07 4.99 16.95
C ASP A 47 13.96 3.80 16.57
N VAL A 48 13.42 2.77 15.92
CA VAL A 48 14.19 1.64 15.36
C VAL A 48 15.25 2.12 14.37
N CYS A 49 14.97 3.20 13.62
CA CYS A 49 15.94 3.83 12.72
C CYS A 49 16.88 4.82 13.42
N ASN A 50 16.86 4.92 14.75
CA ASN A 50 17.63 5.88 15.56
C ASN A 50 17.36 7.35 15.15
N PHE A 51 16.13 7.67 14.75
CA PHE A 51 15.76 9.03 14.40
C PHE A 51 15.59 9.87 15.68
N PRO A 52 16.35 10.97 15.86
CA PRO A 52 16.28 11.75 17.10
C PRO A 52 14.94 12.49 17.21
N ASP A 53 14.39 12.55 18.43
CA ASP A 53 13.15 13.28 18.74
C ASP A 53 11.96 12.92 17.84
N ALA A 54 11.81 11.63 17.48
CA ALA A 54 10.82 11.12 16.55
C ALA A 54 9.39 11.63 16.86
N THR A 55 8.98 11.60 18.13
CA THR A 55 7.65 12.03 18.57
C THR A 55 7.37 13.50 18.23
N ALA A 56 8.30 14.39 18.57
CA ALA A 56 8.13 15.84 18.33
C ALA A 56 8.13 16.15 16.83
N TYR A 57 9.04 15.53 16.10
CA TYR A 57 9.12 15.68 14.64
C TYR A 57 7.86 15.21 13.93
N LEU A 58 7.38 14.03 14.26
CA LEU A 58 6.17 13.45 13.66
C LEU A 58 4.93 14.28 13.95
N ASP A 59 4.75 14.73 15.19
CA ASP A 59 3.59 15.58 15.54
C ASP A 59 3.58 16.87 14.74
N GLN A 60 4.73 17.53 14.57
CA GLN A 60 4.86 18.73 13.73
C GLN A 60 4.60 18.43 12.25
N LEU A 61 5.18 17.35 11.71
CA LEU A 61 5.02 16.93 10.32
C LEU A 61 3.55 16.67 9.97
N LEU A 62 2.87 15.91 10.84
CA LEU A 62 1.46 15.52 10.67
C LEU A 62 0.52 16.73 10.82
N LYS A 63 0.73 17.59 11.83
CA LYS A 63 -0.05 18.83 12.01
C LYS A 63 0.11 19.82 10.86
N ALA A 64 1.28 19.83 10.24
CA ALA A 64 1.54 20.68 9.07
C ALA A 64 0.97 20.08 7.77
N GLY A 65 0.31 18.92 7.80
CA GLY A 65 -0.23 18.24 6.63
C GLY A 65 0.86 17.82 5.61
N ARG A 66 2.11 17.69 6.04
CA ARG A 66 3.25 17.40 5.18
C ARG A 66 3.56 15.92 5.04
N ALA A 67 2.66 15.04 5.45
CA ALA A 67 2.77 13.61 5.26
C ALA A 67 1.82 13.09 4.19
N ILE A 68 2.18 11.96 3.57
CA ILE A 68 1.27 11.09 2.87
C ILE A 68 1.27 9.74 3.58
N LEU A 69 0.11 9.37 4.13
CA LEU A 69 -0.10 8.15 4.92
C LEU A 69 -0.50 7.02 4.00
N LEU A 70 0.27 5.94 4.00
CA LEU A 70 0.11 4.81 3.10
C LEU A 70 -0.19 3.55 3.93
N PHE A 71 -1.47 3.24 4.12
CA PHE A 71 -1.94 2.08 4.87
C PHE A 71 -2.09 0.88 3.94
N ASP A 72 -1.35 -0.18 4.18
CA ASP A 72 -1.34 -1.37 3.33
C ASP A 72 -1.97 -2.58 4.00
N GLY A 73 -2.83 -3.27 3.25
CA GLY A 73 -3.30 -4.61 3.59
C GLY A 73 -4.39 -4.67 4.67
N LEU A 74 -5.47 -3.89 4.55
CA LEU A 74 -6.59 -3.95 5.51
C LEU A 74 -7.23 -5.34 5.57
N ASP A 75 -7.28 -6.06 4.48
CA ASP A 75 -7.79 -7.42 4.36
C ASP A 75 -6.87 -8.50 4.96
N GLU A 76 -5.60 -8.15 5.23
CA GLU A 76 -4.62 -9.06 5.82
C GLU A 76 -4.69 -9.12 7.36
N VAL A 77 -5.52 -8.27 7.95
CA VAL A 77 -5.73 -8.23 9.41
C VAL A 77 -6.66 -9.38 9.82
N ASN A 78 -6.06 -10.54 10.14
CA ASN A 78 -6.74 -11.77 10.57
C ASN A 78 -7.00 -11.78 12.07
N VAL A 79 -7.85 -10.88 12.56
CA VAL A 79 -8.22 -10.78 13.98
C VAL A 79 -9.72 -10.93 14.16
N ALA A 80 -10.16 -11.16 15.40
CA ALA A 80 -11.57 -11.16 15.75
C ALA A 80 -12.23 -9.83 15.35
N ASP A 81 -13.52 -9.85 15.04
CA ASP A 81 -14.27 -8.67 14.55
C ASP A 81 -14.12 -7.44 15.46
N ASP A 82 -14.04 -7.63 16.76
CA ASP A 82 -13.86 -6.52 17.71
C ASP A 82 -12.49 -5.85 17.61
N GLU A 83 -11.44 -6.62 17.38
CA GLU A 83 -10.08 -6.09 17.23
C GLU A 83 -9.92 -5.37 15.89
N ARG A 84 -10.52 -5.91 14.85
CA ARG A 84 -10.60 -5.28 13.54
C ARG A 84 -11.35 -3.94 13.60
N ARG A 85 -12.47 -3.87 14.32
CA ARG A 85 -13.19 -2.61 14.56
C ARG A 85 -12.37 -1.59 15.32
N ARG A 86 -11.59 -2.03 16.33
CA ARG A 86 -10.67 -1.16 17.07
C ARG A 86 -9.61 -0.57 16.18
N LEU A 87 -8.95 -1.40 15.36
CA LEU A 87 -7.94 -0.95 14.40
C LEU A 87 -8.52 0.06 13.41
N THR A 88 -9.69 -0.25 12.83
CA THR A 88 -10.37 0.66 11.91
C THR A 88 -10.70 1.99 12.57
N ALA A 89 -11.25 1.97 13.80
CA ALA A 89 -11.56 3.17 14.57
C ALA A 89 -10.29 3.97 14.91
N ASP A 90 -9.17 3.32 15.21
CA ASP A 90 -7.90 4.00 15.48
C ASP A 90 -7.36 4.69 14.22
N VAL A 91 -7.39 4.01 13.08
CA VAL A 91 -7.01 4.59 11.77
C VAL A 91 -7.90 5.78 11.42
N GLU A 92 -9.22 5.68 11.61
CA GLU A 92 -10.16 6.78 11.36
C GLU A 92 -9.90 7.97 12.29
N ASN A 93 -9.72 7.73 13.59
CA ASN A 93 -9.44 8.78 14.56
C ASN A 93 -8.11 9.48 14.26
N PHE A 94 -7.07 8.71 13.91
CA PHE A 94 -5.77 9.23 13.53
C PHE A 94 -5.86 10.09 12.27
N THR A 95 -6.51 9.60 11.22
CA THR A 95 -6.63 10.33 9.94
C THR A 95 -7.57 11.54 10.04
N ARG A 96 -8.54 11.51 10.95
CA ARG A 96 -9.39 12.67 11.27
C ARG A 96 -8.63 13.74 12.05
N LYS A 97 -7.77 13.35 12.99
CA LYS A 97 -6.90 14.26 13.75
C LYS A 97 -5.93 15.01 12.83
N TYR A 98 -5.39 14.31 11.83
CA TYR A 98 -4.40 14.84 10.88
C TYR A 98 -4.99 14.93 9.45
N ASN A 99 -6.16 15.58 9.34
CA ASN A 99 -6.98 15.61 8.13
C ASN A 99 -6.33 16.31 6.93
N ASP A 100 -5.33 17.17 7.16
CA ASP A 100 -4.56 17.85 6.11
C ASP A 100 -3.50 16.95 5.45
N CYS A 101 -3.23 15.78 6.03
CA CYS A 101 -2.39 14.77 5.42
C CYS A 101 -3.13 14.03 4.30
N GLN A 102 -2.44 13.77 3.20
CA GLN A 102 -2.95 12.83 2.19
C GLN A 102 -2.91 11.41 2.74
N ARG A 103 -3.86 10.57 2.30
CA ARG A 103 -3.97 9.20 2.79
C ARG A 103 -4.48 8.26 1.71
N LEU A 104 -3.90 7.04 1.70
CA LEU A 104 -4.33 5.92 0.87
C LEU A 104 -4.43 4.68 1.74
N ILE A 105 -5.46 3.88 1.52
CA ILE A 105 -5.65 2.58 2.18
C ILE A 105 -5.87 1.55 1.09
N THR A 106 -5.17 0.40 1.19
CA THR A 106 -5.42 -0.73 0.31
C THR A 106 -6.25 -1.81 0.99
N CYS A 107 -7.19 -2.37 0.22
CA CYS A 107 -8.05 -3.47 0.64
C CYS A 107 -8.39 -4.34 -0.57
N ARG A 108 -8.71 -5.63 -0.39
CA ARG A 108 -9.33 -6.46 -1.42
C ARG A 108 -10.83 -6.19 -1.47
N LEU A 109 -11.42 -6.26 -2.67
CA LEU A 109 -12.85 -6.01 -2.91
C LEU A 109 -13.80 -6.87 -2.05
N ALA A 110 -13.37 -8.07 -1.67
CA ALA A 110 -14.15 -8.96 -0.81
C ALA A 110 -14.34 -8.45 0.63
N ALA A 111 -13.69 -7.35 1.02
CA ALA A 111 -13.81 -6.73 2.33
C ALA A 111 -14.83 -5.58 2.31
N ASP A 112 -16.00 -5.80 1.71
CA ASP A 112 -17.11 -4.83 1.58
C ASP A 112 -17.64 -4.28 2.92
N ASP A 113 -17.19 -4.84 4.04
CA ASP A 113 -17.60 -4.44 5.39
C ASP A 113 -16.94 -3.14 5.90
N TYR A 114 -16.03 -2.54 5.10
CA TYR A 114 -15.28 -1.36 5.53
C TYR A 114 -15.66 -0.10 4.74
N HIS A 115 -16.38 0.78 5.39
CA HIS A 115 -16.66 2.10 4.86
C HIS A 115 -15.96 3.18 5.69
N PHE A 116 -14.78 3.61 5.25
CA PHE A 116 -14.11 4.77 5.84
C PHE A 116 -14.79 6.07 5.41
N GLN A 117 -15.20 6.88 6.38
CA GLN A 117 -15.80 8.18 6.09
C GLN A 117 -14.77 9.14 5.47
N GLY A 118 -15.17 9.83 4.41
CA GLY A 118 -14.31 10.81 3.73
C GLY A 118 -13.22 10.22 2.84
N TYR A 119 -13.37 8.94 2.44
CA TYR A 119 -12.52 8.31 1.44
C TYR A 119 -13.26 8.11 0.12
N THR A 120 -12.53 8.28 -0.97
CA THR A 120 -12.99 7.92 -2.32
C THR A 120 -12.48 6.52 -2.63
N TYR A 121 -13.39 5.64 -2.99
CA TYR A 121 -13.08 4.26 -3.36
C TYR A 121 -12.74 4.20 -4.85
N VAL A 122 -11.62 3.55 -5.15
CA VAL A 122 -11.18 3.30 -6.52
C VAL A 122 -10.76 1.85 -6.65
N GLU A 123 -11.11 1.23 -7.76
CA GLU A 123 -10.69 -0.11 -8.09
C GLU A 123 -9.47 -0.05 -9.01
N MET A 124 -8.49 -0.92 -8.73
CA MET A 124 -7.38 -1.10 -9.66
C MET A 124 -7.85 -1.98 -10.81
N ALA A 125 -7.84 -1.41 -12.01
CA ALA A 125 -8.16 -2.16 -13.21
C ALA A 125 -7.13 -3.25 -13.49
N ASP A 126 -7.55 -4.30 -14.15
CA ASP A 126 -6.66 -5.34 -14.66
C ASP A 126 -5.74 -4.78 -15.73
N PHE A 127 -4.60 -5.43 -15.92
CA PHE A 127 -3.68 -5.07 -16.98
C PHE A 127 -4.28 -5.37 -18.35
N ASP A 128 -4.22 -4.39 -19.27
CA ASP A 128 -4.49 -4.63 -20.66
C ASP A 128 -3.34 -5.41 -21.35
N GLN A 129 -3.56 -5.84 -22.58
CA GLN A 129 -2.57 -6.64 -23.33
C GLN A 129 -1.25 -5.91 -23.58
N VAL A 130 -1.28 -4.58 -23.63
CA VAL A 130 -0.06 -3.77 -23.80
C VAL A 130 0.72 -3.74 -22.50
N GLN A 131 0.05 -3.48 -21.39
CA GLN A 131 0.63 -3.46 -20.06
C GLN A 131 1.20 -4.83 -19.66
N ILE A 132 0.51 -5.93 -20.00
CA ILE A 132 1.02 -7.30 -19.78
C ILE A 132 2.33 -7.50 -20.53
N ARG A 133 2.42 -7.13 -21.82
CA ARG A 133 3.66 -7.27 -22.60
C ARG A 133 4.80 -6.43 -22.03
N GLU A 134 4.51 -5.20 -21.65
CA GLU A 134 5.51 -4.33 -21.01
C GLU A 134 6.02 -4.88 -19.68
N PHE A 135 5.12 -5.41 -18.85
CA PHE A 135 5.48 -6.05 -17.59
C PHE A 135 6.36 -7.26 -17.81
N VAL A 136 5.96 -8.17 -18.72
CA VAL A 136 6.72 -9.37 -19.06
C VAL A 136 8.09 -8.97 -19.66
N GLY A 137 8.11 -7.93 -20.49
CA GLY A 137 9.36 -7.37 -21.03
C GLY A 137 10.36 -6.98 -19.95
N LYS A 138 9.88 -6.22 -18.96
CA LYS A 138 10.71 -5.78 -17.83
C LYS A 138 11.11 -6.92 -16.89
N TRP A 139 10.26 -7.95 -16.75
CA TRP A 139 10.54 -9.11 -15.89
C TRP A 139 11.70 -9.95 -16.42
N PHE A 140 11.75 -10.14 -17.73
CA PHE A 140 12.84 -10.91 -18.38
C PHE A 140 14.01 -10.04 -18.82
N ASP A 141 14.04 -8.74 -18.51
CA ASP A 141 15.11 -7.84 -18.88
C ASP A 141 16.46 -8.32 -18.30
N GLY A 142 17.49 -8.38 -19.13
CA GLY A 142 18.82 -8.91 -18.77
C GLY A 142 19.00 -10.42 -18.96
N ASP A 143 17.99 -11.20 -19.36
CA ASP A 143 18.15 -12.62 -19.72
C ASP A 143 18.65 -12.76 -21.17
N THR A 144 19.69 -13.62 -21.38
CA THR A 144 20.24 -13.90 -22.70
C THR A 144 19.24 -14.53 -23.69
N LYS A 145 18.20 -15.19 -23.16
CA LYS A 145 17.09 -15.78 -23.93
C LYS A 145 15.77 -15.00 -23.74
N GLN A 146 15.87 -13.74 -23.46
CA GLN A 146 14.74 -12.88 -23.10
C GLN A 146 13.55 -13.02 -24.06
N ARG A 147 13.77 -12.89 -25.36
CA ARG A 147 12.68 -12.92 -26.35
C ARG A 147 11.97 -14.27 -26.39
N GLU A 148 12.74 -15.37 -26.44
CA GLU A 148 12.15 -16.72 -26.47
C GLU A 148 11.28 -17.00 -25.24
N ARG A 149 11.74 -16.59 -24.04
CA ARG A 149 11.01 -16.77 -22.80
C ARG A 149 9.78 -15.86 -22.67
N GLN A 150 9.88 -14.63 -23.15
CA GLN A 150 8.75 -13.72 -23.22
C GLN A 150 7.64 -14.26 -24.12
N ASP A 151 8.00 -14.69 -25.33
CA ASP A 151 7.03 -15.19 -26.30
C ASP A 151 6.35 -16.47 -25.79
N LEU A 152 7.11 -17.38 -25.19
CA LEU A 152 6.57 -18.59 -24.58
C LEU A 152 5.60 -18.25 -23.44
N PHE A 153 6.01 -17.39 -22.50
CA PHE A 153 5.18 -16.99 -21.37
C PHE A 153 3.89 -16.30 -21.82
N LEU A 154 3.98 -15.37 -22.79
CA LEU A 154 2.82 -14.68 -23.35
C LEU A 154 1.88 -15.65 -24.10
N SER A 155 2.44 -16.66 -24.79
CA SER A 155 1.63 -17.67 -25.46
C SER A 155 0.86 -18.55 -24.48
N GLU A 156 1.51 -18.97 -23.39
CA GLU A 156 0.87 -19.75 -22.33
C GLU A 156 -0.19 -18.93 -21.56
N LEU A 157 0.08 -17.65 -21.29
CA LEU A 157 -0.88 -16.76 -20.62
C LEU A 157 -2.16 -16.53 -21.46
N ASN A 158 -2.06 -16.62 -22.77
CA ASN A 158 -3.20 -16.47 -23.70
C ASN A 158 -3.99 -17.77 -23.94
N MET A 159 -3.51 -18.92 -23.44
CA MET A 159 -4.26 -20.16 -23.52
C MET A 159 -5.44 -20.14 -22.54
N ALA A 160 -6.60 -20.71 -22.94
CA ALA A 160 -7.83 -20.72 -22.14
C ALA A 160 -7.66 -21.38 -20.75
N GLU A 161 -6.69 -22.27 -20.61
CA GLU A 161 -6.35 -22.97 -19.35
C GLU A 161 -5.70 -22.06 -18.29
N SER A 162 -5.28 -20.86 -18.66
CA SER A 162 -4.60 -19.91 -17.77
C SER A 162 -5.49 -18.73 -17.32
N GLU A 163 -6.82 -18.85 -17.41
CA GLU A 163 -7.76 -17.82 -16.95
C GLU A 163 -7.48 -17.40 -15.49
N GLY A 164 -7.15 -18.34 -14.61
CA GLY A 164 -6.78 -18.07 -13.22
C GLY A 164 -5.47 -17.30 -13.03
N LEU A 165 -4.57 -17.26 -14.02
CA LEU A 165 -3.34 -16.48 -13.98
C LEU A 165 -3.52 -15.02 -14.40
N ARG A 166 -4.66 -14.70 -15.05
CA ARG A 166 -4.99 -13.31 -15.46
C ARG A 166 -5.56 -12.49 -14.32
N GLU A 167 -6.03 -13.15 -13.24
CA GLU A 167 -6.62 -12.52 -12.06
C GLU A 167 -5.57 -12.21 -10.95
N LEU A 168 -4.30 -12.54 -11.18
CA LEU A 168 -3.18 -12.26 -10.27
C LEU A 168 -2.66 -10.84 -10.45
#